data_35bffddbce5a82a5b55adea853596215
#
_entry.id   35bffddbce5a82a5b55adea853596215
#
_cell.length_a   1.000
_cell.length_b   1.000
_cell.length_c   1.000
_cell.angle_alpha   90.00
_cell.angle_beta   90.00
_cell.angle_gamma   90.00
#
_symmetry.space_group_name_H-M   'P 1'
#
loop_
_entity.id
_entity.type
_entity.pdbx_description
1 polymer ?
#
loop_
_entity_poly.entity_id
_entity_poly.type
_entity_poly.pdbx_seq_one_letter_code
_entity_poly.pdbx_strand_id
1 'polypeptide(L)'
;MEQISGEYRQGKLHGAVRVKFRDKTLLVGYFKSGVLHGFARYFDGAGRLKFLGDHSNGVARGVCWEIIQGGGCVVGPVDGEGRHTGDNILYLYPDFTTGYLGTFRAGEFLSGRPARLTSCYTDTAGILVPVLTLLSSTTHTRRVGQFGSVQDPEARLTDPYEDRNVFVAQSGLAGAQEGLFARRSLEIHQVIAFYNGEKVRPGQAQSDSWDDNSYKIFDPSDFPLGSIDIPSWAQVNVMLGIKK
;
A
#
# COMPACT_ATOMS: atom_id res chain seq x y z
N MET A 1 15.21 10.71 21.21
CA MET A 1 15.13 12.01 20.51
C MET A 1 16.53 12.55 20.40
N GLU A 2 16.89 13.15 19.25
CA GLU A 2 18.22 13.70 19.03
C GLU A 2 18.19 15.23 19.07
N GLN A 3 17.16 15.83 18.51
CA GLN A 3 16.99 17.28 18.49
C GLN A 3 15.51 17.65 18.47
N ILE A 4 15.12 18.63 19.28
CA ILE A 4 13.79 19.25 19.26
C ILE A 4 13.96 20.75 19.04
N SER A 5 13.19 21.31 18.12
CA SER A 5 13.09 22.75 17.91
C SER A 5 11.62 23.16 17.79
N GLY A 6 11.21 24.22 18.46
CA GLY A 6 9.84 24.67 18.48
C GLY A 6 9.51 25.57 19.66
N GLU A 7 8.25 25.91 19.79
CA GLU A 7 7.76 26.78 20.84
C GLU A 7 7.48 25.99 22.13
N TYR A 8 7.69 26.68 23.26
CA TYR A 8 7.39 26.15 24.60
C TYR A 8 6.45 27.08 25.33
N ARG A 9 5.47 26.49 26.00
CA ARG A 9 4.60 27.22 26.93
C ARG A 9 4.55 26.46 28.25
N GLN A 10 4.88 27.14 29.35
CA GLN A 10 4.93 26.53 30.69
C GLN A 10 5.80 25.27 30.76
N GLY A 11 6.97 25.29 30.08
CA GLY A 11 7.90 24.16 30.02
C GLY A 11 7.49 22.98 29.15
N LYS A 12 6.35 23.06 28.44
CA LYS A 12 5.85 22.02 27.53
C LYS A 12 5.86 22.50 26.10
N LEU A 13 6.13 21.58 25.16
CA LEU A 13 6.03 21.86 23.72
C LEU A 13 4.64 22.42 23.39
N HIS A 14 4.60 23.50 22.61
CA HIS A 14 3.38 24.17 22.21
C HIS A 14 3.57 24.83 20.84
N GLY A 15 2.52 24.85 19.99
CA GLY A 15 2.63 25.44 18.66
C GLY A 15 3.39 24.56 17.67
N ALA A 16 4.06 25.16 16.71
CA ALA A 16 4.82 24.46 15.68
C ALA A 16 6.11 23.88 16.25
N VAL A 17 6.31 22.57 16.05
CA VAL A 17 7.47 21.84 16.60
C VAL A 17 8.05 20.92 15.52
N ARG A 18 9.37 20.81 15.55
CA ARG A 18 10.14 19.87 14.74
C ARG A 18 10.94 18.96 15.68
N VAL A 19 10.75 17.63 15.54
CA VAL A 19 11.44 16.61 16.32
C VAL A 19 12.23 15.74 15.39
N LYS A 20 13.54 15.71 15.54
CA LYS A 20 14.44 14.79 14.86
C LYS A 20 14.80 13.66 15.81
N PHE A 21 14.59 12.42 15.36
CA PHE A 21 14.90 11.21 16.11
C PHE A 21 16.31 10.69 15.81
N ARG A 22 16.81 9.78 16.64
CA ARG A 22 18.15 9.17 16.47
C ARG A 22 18.32 8.37 15.19
N ASP A 23 17.26 7.76 14.71
CA ASP A 23 17.18 7.03 13.42
C ASP A 23 17.10 7.96 12.21
N LYS A 24 17.28 9.27 12.43
CA LYS A 24 17.17 10.36 11.44
C LYS A 24 15.75 10.63 10.94
N THR A 25 14.73 9.91 11.42
CA THR A 25 13.35 10.27 11.11
C THR A 25 13.00 11.66 11.66
N LEU A 26 12.03 12.31 11.02
CA LEU A 26 11.64 13.67 11.35
C LEU A 26 10.12 13.77 11.49
N LEU A 27 9.67 14.35 12.59
CA LEU A 27 8.29 14.79 12.79
C LEU A 27 8.24 16.31 12.74
N VAL A 28 7.33 16.84 11.94
CA VAL A 28 6.97 18.26 11.90
C VAL A 28 5.49 18.39 12.14
N GLY A 29 5.09 19.05 13.22
CA GLY A 29 3.66 19.11 13.58
C GLY A 29 3.37 20.15 14.65
N TYR A 30 2.11 20.23 15.02
CA TYR A 30 1.64 21.11 16.09
C TYR A 30 1.49 20.36 17.40
N PHE A 31 1.90 21.00 18.48
CA PHE A 31 1.81 20.45 19.83
C PHE A 31 0.96 21.33 20.73
N LYS A 32 0.22 20.72 21.63
CA LYS A 32 -0.54 21.37 22.67
C LYS A 32 -0.21 20.74 24.00
N SER A 33 0.36 21.52 24.92
CA SER A 33 0.74 21.06 26.28
C SER A 33 1.63 19.80 26.28
N GLY A 34 2.58 19.72 25.35
CA GLY A 34 3.53 18.62 25.24
C GLY A 34 3.04 17.42 24.40
N VAL A 35 1.80 17.44 23.90
CA VAL A 35 1.21 16.33 23.14
C VAL A 35 0.96 16.78 21.70
N LEU A 36 1.24 15.91 20.74
CA LEU A 36 0.94 16.16 19.32
C LEU A 36 -0.56 16.41 19.13
N HIS A 37 -0.92 17.55 18.54
CA HIS A 37 -2.30 17.98 18.40
C HIS A 37 -2.45 18.89 17.19
N GLY A 38 -3.23 18.48 16.19
CA GLY A 38 -3.31 19.16 14.90
C GLY A 38 -2.48 18.45 13.82
N PHE A 39 -2.26 19.14 12.72
CA PHE A 39 -1.64 18.56 11.55
C PHE A 39 -0.16 18.22 11.76
N ALA A 40 0.26 17.04 11.30
CA ALA A 40 1.65 16.61 11.37
C ALA A 40 2.10 15.89 10.09
N ARG A 41 3.41 15.91 9.86
CA ARG A 41 4.12 15.19 8.80
C ARG A 41 5.26 14.41 9.40
N TYR A 42 5.38 13.16 8.94
CA TYR A 42 6.48 12.27 9.31
C TYR A 42 7.33 12.00 8.08
N PHE A 43 8.66 12.07 8.24
CA PHE A 43 9.63 11.80 7.20
C PHE A 43 10.57 10.69 7.64
N ASP A 44 11.00 9.86 6.72
CA ASP A 44 12.04 8.86 6.99
C ASP A 44 13.44 9.48 7.11
N GLY A 45 14.43 8.65 7.45
CA GLY A 45 15.82 9.08 7.62
C GLY A 45 16.48 9.62 6.34
N ALA A 46 15.89 9.39 5.16
CA ALA A 46 16.29 9.95 3.88
C ALA A 46 15.54 11.26 3.54
N GLY A 47 14.66 11.73 4.41
CA GLY A 47 13.87 12.94 4.21
C GLY A 47 12.63 12.77 3.33
N ARG A 48 12.24 11.53 3.02
CA ARG A 48 11.03 11.24 2.23
C ARG A 48 9.81 11.23 3.13
N LEU A 49 8.73 11.87 2.68
CA LEU A 49 7.45 11.87 3.40
C LEU A 49 6.94 10.42 3.55
N LYS A 50 6.51 10.06 4.76
CA LYS A 50 5.95 8.75 5.09
C LYS A 50 4.49 8.81 5.52
N PHE A 51 4.12 9.89 6.19
CA PHE A 51 2.77 10.06 6.69
C PHE A 51 2.44 11.54 6.83
N LEU A 52 1.19 11.89 6.60
CA LEU A 52 0.63 13.19 6.96
C LEU A 52 -0.84 13.04 7.39
N GLY A 53 -1.23 13.80 8.39
CA GLY A 53 -2.61 13.76 8.91
C GLY A 53 -2.79 14.62 10.13
N ASP A 54 -4.05 14.75 10.54
CA ASP A 54 -4.43 15.45 11.77
C ASP A 54 -4.29 14.53 13.00
N HIS A 55 -3.98 15.10 14.14
CA HIS A 55 -3.81 14.38 15.39
C HIS A 55 -4.62 15.04 16.52
N SER A 56 -5.14 14.22 17.41
CA SER A 56 -5.74 14.67 18.65
C SER A 56 -5.17 13.86 19.80
N ASN A 57 -4.58 14.54 20.79
CA ASN A 57 -3.95 13.90 21.95
C ASN A 57 -2.94 12.79 21.58
N GLY A 58 -2.13 13.04 20.56
CA GLY A 58 -1.09 12.10 20.09
C GLY A 58 -1.58 11.02 19.13
N VAL A 59 -2.89 10.89 18.91
CA VAL A 59 -3.49 9.87 18.03
C VAL A 59 -3.88 10.50 16.70
N ALA A 60 -3.50 9.88 15.59
CA ALA A 60 -3.93 10.27 14.25
C ALA A 60 -5.44 10.10 14.10
N ARG A 61 -6.07 10.99 13.34
CA ARG A 61 -7.52 10.96 13.12
C ARG A 61 -7.93 11.54 11.77
N GLY A 62 -9.15 11.22 11.36
CA GLY A 62 -9.70 11.71 10.11
C GLY A 62 -8.95 11.18 8.89
N VAL A 63 -8.92 11.95 7.83
CA VAL A 63 -8.23 11.58 6.60
C VAL A 63 -6.73 11.76 6.75
N CYS A 64 -6.01 10.66 6.64
CA CYS A 64 -4.55 10.62 6.66
C CYS A 64 -4.01 10.08 5.34
N TRP A 65 -2.77 10.45 5.03
CA TRP A 65 -2.01 9.94 3.90
C TRP A 65 -0.84 9.13 4.42
N GLU A 66 -0.74 7.88 4.05
CA GLU A 66 0.38 7.00 4.37
C GLU A 66 1.10 6.62 3.09
N ILE A 67 2.39 6.93 3.00
CA ILE A 67 3.24 6.58 1.86
C ILE A 67 3.83 5.19 2.09
N ILE A 68 3.50 4.25 1.22
CA ILE A 68 3.89 2.85 1.32
C ILE A 68 5.35 2.68 0.90
N GLN A 69 6.06 1.80 1.59
CA GLN A 69 7.39 1.39 1.17
C GLN A 69 7.29 0.66 -0.19
N GLY A 70 8.12 1.06 -1.15
CA GLY A 70 8.04 0.58 -2.53
C GLY A 70 7.23 1.49 -3.46
N GLY A 71 6.60 2.51 -2.92
CA GLY A 71 5.85 3.53 -3.66
C GLY A 71 4.33 3.39 -3.55
N GLY A 72 3.64 4.45 -3.93
CA GLY A 72 2.20 4.56 -3.73
C GLY A 72 1.81 5.08 -2.35
N CYS A 73 0.51 5.17 -2.10
CA CYS A 73 0.01 5.63 -0.82
C CYS A 73 -1.40 5.11 -0.52
N VAL A 74 -1.77 5.12 0.76
CA VAL A 74 -3.14 4.95 1.23
C VAL A 74 -3.66 6.26 1.76
N VAL A 75 -4.89 6.62 1.40
CA VAL A 75 -5.52 7.89 1.80
C VAL A 75 -6.92 7.61 2.32
N GLY A 76 -7.19 8.00 3.54
CA GLY A 76 -8.51 7.83 4.13
C GLY A 76 -8.51 7.91 5.65
N PRO A 77 -9.66 7.65 6.27
CA PRO A 77 -9.77 7.65 7.71
C PRO A 77 -8.93 6.55 8.37
N VAL A 78 -8.49 6.84 9.57
CA VAL A 78 -7.74 5.91 10.43
C VAL A 78 -8.49 5.62 11.73
N ASP A 79 -8.23 4.45 12.32
CA ASP A 79 -8.71 4.04 13.62
C ASP A 79 -7.87 4.65 14.77
N GLY A 80 -8.22 4.29 16.02
CA GLY A 80 -7.49 4.75 17.21
C GLY A 80 -6.05 4.28 17.31
N GLU A 81 -5.63 3.33 16.48
CA GLU A 81 -4.26 2.82 16.35
C GLU A 81 -3.51 3.41 15.16
N GLY A 82 -4.16 4.33 14.41
CA GLY A 82 -3.59 5.00 13.24
C GLY A 82 -3.62 4.16 11.96
N ARG A 83 -4.37 3.06 11.93
CA ARG A 83 -4.49 2.18 10.77
C ARG A 83 -5.69 2.57 9.92
N HIS A 84 -5.54 2.58 8.61
CA HIS A 84 -6.64 2.85 7.69
C HIS A 84 -7.78 1.85 7.90
N THR A 85 -8.98 2.35 8.20
CA THR A 85 -10.16 1.54 8.47
C THR A 85 -11.42 2.27 8.05
N GLY A 86 -12.29 1.57 7.32
CA GLY A 86 -13.56 2.08 6.81
C GLY A 86 -13.74 1.89 5.32
N ASP A 87 -14.76 2.52 4.81
CA ASP A 87 -15.08 2.57 3.38
C ASP A 87 -14.50 3.84 2.74
N ASN A 88 -14.44 3.85 1.41
CA ASN A 88 -13.93 4.99 0.61
C ASN A 88 -12.48 5.37 0.93
N ILE A 89 -11.66 4.39 1.28
CA ILE A 89 -10.23 4.57 1.41
C ILE A 89 -9.59 4.36 0.04
N LEU A 90 -8.74 5.30 -0.36
CA LEU A 90 -8.03 5.28 -1.62
C LEU A 90 -6.65 4.63 -1.43
N TYR A 91 -6.40 3.58 -2.17
CA TYR A 91 -5.05 3.06 -2.40
C TYR A 91 -4.57 3.58 -3.76
N LEU A 92 -3.44 4.28 -3.80
CA LEU A 92 -2.78 4.71 -5.04
C LEU A 92 -1.51 3.90 -5.26
N TYR A 93 -1.30 3.52 -6.50
CA TYR A 93 -0.06 2.93 -6.98
C TYR A 93 1.10 3.95 -7.03
N PRO A 94 2.35 3.49 -7.28
CA PRO A 94 3.51 4.39 -7.35
C PRO A 94 3.43 5.50 -8.39
N ASP A 95 2.51 5.41 -9.35
CA ASP A 95 2.24 6.47 -10.31
C ASP A 95 1.44 7.64 -9.71
N PHE A 96 0.91 7.48 -8.49
CA PHE A 96 0.06 8.44 -7.79
C PHE A 96 -1.15 8.91 -8.60
N THR A 97 -1.53 8.16 -9.62
CA THR A 97 -2.67 8.50 -10.50
C THR A 97 -3.71 7.41 -10.58
N THR A 98 -3.31 6.13 -10.53
CA THR A 98 -4.22 4.99 -10.58
C THR A 98 -4.22 4.23 -9.27
N GLY A 99 -5.32 3.56 -8.97
CA GLY A 99 -5.44 2.79 -7.74
C GLY A 99 -6.84 2.23 -7.52
N TYR A 100 -7.19 2.02 -6.29
CA TYR A 100 -8.48 1.50 -5.85
C TYR A 100 -9.13 2.37 -4.80
N LEU A 101 -10.41 2.66 -4.99
CA LEU A 101 -11.27 3.20 -3.95
C LEU A 101 -12.05 2.06 -3.31
N GLY A 102 -11.86 1.82 -2.02
CA GLY A 102 -12.42 0.62 -1.41
C GLY A 102 -12.52 0.64 0.10
N THR A 103 -12.75 -0.55 0.62
CA THR A 103 -12.91 -0.84 2.04
C THR A 103 -11.62 -1.40 2.61
N PHE A 104 -11.19 -0.85 3.74
CA PHE A 104 -10.07 -1.34 4.53
C PHE A 104 -10.52 -1.68 5.93
N ARG A 105 -9.84 -2.63 6.57
CA ARG A 105 -9.96 -2.92 7.99
C ARG A 105 -8.58 -3.13 8.60
N ALA A 106 -8.30 -2.41 9.66
CA ALA A 106 -7.03 -2.48 10.38
C ALA A 106 -5.78 -2.37 9.47
N GLY A 107 -5.84 -1.50 8.46
CA GLY A 107 -4.76 -1.30 7.48
C GLY A 107 -4.78 -2.26 6.28
N GLU A 108 -5.66 -3.25 6.26
CA GLU A 108 -5.75 -4.23 5.16
C GLU A 108 -6.83 -3.86 4.15
N PHE A 109 -6.49 -3.89 2.86
CA PHE A 109 -7.44 -3.74 1.76
C PHE A 109 -8.32 -4.99 1.65
N LEU A 110 -9.64 -4.83 1.68
CA LEU A 110 -10.60 -5.91 1.56
C LEU A 110 -11.22 -5.98 0.17
N SER A 111 -11.71 -4.84 -0.31
CA SER A 111 -12.35 -4.76 -1.61
C SER A 111 -12.35 -3.33 -2.12
N GLY A 112 -12.45 -3.15 -3.43
CA GLY A 112 -12.51 -1.81 -4.01
C GLY A 112 -12.74 -1.84 -5.50
N ARG A 113 -12.95 -0.67 -6.05
CA ARG A 113 -13.14 -0.45 -7.48
C ARG A 113 -11.95 0.34 -8.03
N PRO A 114 -11.50 0.02 -9.24
CA PRO A 114 -10.45 0.79 -9.90
C PRO A 114 -10.83 2.28 -9.99
N ALA A 115 -9.89 3.13 -9.61
CA ALA A 115 -10.10 4.57 -9.58
C ALA A 115 -8.87 5.30 -10.14
N ARG A 116 -9.10 6.54 -10.56
CA ARG A 116 -8.05 7.48 -10.98
C ARG A 116 -8.14 8.73 -10.15
N LEU A 117 -7.01 9.16 -9.59
CA LEU A 117 -6.86 10.48 -9.00
C LEU A 117 -6.81 11.51 -10.11
N THR A 118 -7.74 12.47 -10.09
CA THR A 118 -7.82 13.55 -11.08
C THR A 118 -7.23 14.85 -10.57
N SER A 119 -7.43 15.13 -9.30
CA SER A 119 -6.87 16.31 -8.61
C SER A 119 -6.91 16.12 -7.10
N CYS A 120 -6.38 17.10 -6.37
CA CYS A 120 -6.56 17.23 -4.93
C CYS A 120 -6.95 18.68 -4.63
N TYR A 121 -7.71 18.87 -3.57
CA TYR A 121 -7.98 20.19 -3.00
C TYR A 121 -7.70 20.18 -1.50
N THR A 122 -7.45 21.33 -0.94
CA THR A 122 -7.31 21.50 0.51
C THR A 122 -8.65 21.95 1.07
N ASP A 123 -9.16 21.22 2.05
CA ASP A 123 -10.40 21.59 2.72
C ASP A 123 -10.21 22.76 3.70
N THR A 124 -11.28 23.18 4.36
CA THR A 124 -11.26 24.29 5.34
C THR A 124 -10.42 23.99 6.58
N ALA A 125 -10.11 22.74 6.86
CA ALA A 125 -9.24 22.31 7.95
C ALA A 125 -7.76 22.19 7.53
N GLY A 126 -7.45 22.46 6.25
CA GLY A 126 -6.10 22.33 5.71
C GLY A 126 -5.74 20.90 5.30
N ILE A 127 -6.72 19.99 5.23
CA ILE A 127 -6.53 18.59 4.87
C ILE A 127 -6.56 18.43 3.35
N LEU A 128 -5.60 17.72 2.80
CA LEU A 128 -5.54 17.40 1.38
C LEU A 128 -6.54 16.29 1.05
N VAL A 129 -7.57 16.61 0.28
CA VAL A 129 -8.67 15.70 -0.10
C VAL A 129 -8.52 15.30 -1.58
N PRO A 130 -8.47 13.99 -1.90
CA PRO A 130 -8.40 13.53 -3.29
C PRO A 130 -9.74 13.65 -4.01
N VAL A 131 -9.68 14.03 -5.30
CA VAL A 131 -10.81 13.98 -6.24
C VAL A 131 -10.59 12.84 -7.20
N LEU A 132 -11.58 11.96 -7.31
CA LEU A 132 -11.44 10.67 -7.99
C LEU A 132 -12.46 10.49 -9.10
N THR A 133 -12.06 9.73 -10.12
CA THR A 133 -12.96 9.15 -11.11
C THR A 133 -12.87 7.62 -11.03
N LEU A 134 -14.00 6.95 -10.87
CA LEU A 134 -14.05 5.50 -10.96
C LEU A 134 -13.83 5.05 -12.40
N LEU A 135 -12.93 4.09 -12.59
CA LEU A 135 -12.60 3.53 -13.91
C LEU A 135 -13.49 2.34 -14.27
N SER A 136 -14.07 1.68 -13.27
CA SER A 136 -14.97 0.55 -13.44
C SER A 136 -15.98 0.49 -12.31
N SER A 137 -17.15 -0.07 -12.59
CA SER A 137 -18.16 -0.43 -11.57
C SER A 137 -17.84 -1.76 -10.89
N THR A 138 -16.93 -2.57 -11.47
CA THR A 138 -16.57 -3.87 -10.94
C THR A 138 -15.79 -3.73 -9.64
N THR A 139 -16.21 -4.47 -8.62
CA THR A 139 -15.54 -4.52 -7.32
C THR A 139 -14.56 -5.69 -7.31
N HIS A 140 -13.32 -5.40 -7.00
CA HIS A 140 -12.28 -6.39 -6.74
C HIS A 140 -12.30 -6.68 -5.24
N THR A 141 -12.37 -7.94 -4.87
CA THR A 141 -12.33 -8.38 -3.48
C THR A 141 -11.02 -9.11 -3.25
N ARG A 142 -10.25 -8.63 -2.29
CA ARG A 142 -9.17 -9.43 -1.75
C ARG A 142 -9.81 -10.44 -0.81
N ARG A 143 -9.84 -11.70 -1.18
CA ARG A 143 -10.12 -12.74 -0.21
C ARG A 143 -8.94 -12.78 0.76
N VAL A 144 -9.15 -12.29 1.96
CA VAL A 144 -8.32 -12.66 3.11
C VAL A 144 -8.66 -14.13 3.33
N GLY A 145 -7.82 -15.03 2.80
CA GLY A 145 -8.11 -16.45 2.84
C GLY A 145 -8.36 -16.89 4.27
N GLN A 146 -9.48 -17.54 4.51
CA GLN A 146 -9.45 -18.61 5.47
C GLN A 146 -8.39 -19.56 4.93
N PHE A 147 -7.28 -19.63 5.63
CA PHE A 147 -6.19 -20.52 5.32
C PHE A 147 -6.75 -21.93 5.05
N GLY A 148 -6.55 -22.46 3.86
CA GLY A 148 -6.90 -23.83 3.53
C GLY A 148 -7.83 -24.07 2.36
N SER A 149 -8.43 -23.07 1.71
CA SER A 149 -9.20 -23.30 0.49
C SER A 149 -8.99 -22.17 -0.50
N VAL A 150 -7.97 -22.29 -1.30
CA VAL A 150 -7.74 -21.45 -2.45
C VAL A 150 -8.29 -22.13 -3.67
N GLN A 151 -9.57 -22.02 -3.85
CA GLN A 151 -10.16 -22.29 -5.14
C GLN A 151 -11.02 -21.10 -5.48
N ASP A 152 -10.38 -20.07 -6.02
CA ASP A 152 -11.10 -19.08 -6.77
C ASP A 152 -11.02 -19.48 -8.25
N PRO A 153 -12.08 -20.11 -8.81
CA PRO A 153 -12.10 -20.47 -10.22
C PRO A 153 -12.21 -19.23 -11.13
N GLU A 154 -12.48 -18.06 -10.54
CA GLU A 154 -12.55 -16.82 -11.31
C GLU A 154 -11.15 -16.18 -11.43
N ALA A 155 -10.77 -15.90 -12.67
CA ALA A 155 -9.54 -15.18 -12.92
C ALA A 155 -9.63 -13.78 -12.30
N ARG A 156 -8.56 -13.37 -11.63
CA ARG A 156 -8.45 -12.02 -11.13
C ARG A 156 -8.48 -11.05 -12.30
N LEU A 157 -9.21 -9.96 -12.11
CA LEU A 157 -9.24 -8.89 -13.11
C LEU A 157 -7.85 -8.27 -13.23
N THR A 158 -7.51 -7.86 -14.43
CA THR A 158 -6.23 -7.19 -14.71
C THR A 158 -6.10 -5.95 -13.85
N ASP A 159 -4.98 -5.82 -13.17
CA ASP A 159 -4.67 -4.63 -12.39
C ASP A 159 -4.43 -3.43 -13.33
N PRO A 160 -5.12 -2.31 -13.16
CA PRO A 160 -5.01 -1.18 -14.07
C PRO A 160 -3.60 -0.53 -14.11
N TYR A 161 -2.79 -0.70 -13.06
CA TYR A 161 -1.42 -0.24 -13.05
C TYR A 161 -0.52 -1.18 -13.86
N GLU A 162 -0.64 -2.49 -13.65
CA GLU A 162 0.11 -3.51 -14.38
C GLU A 162 -0.20 -3.44 -15.86
N ASP A 163 -1.49 -3.39 -16.22
CA ASP A 163 -1.93 -3.34 -17.63
C ASP A 163 -1.38 -2.14 -18.40
N ARG A 164 -1.09 -1.03 -17.74
CA ARG A 164 -0.44 0.14 -18.34
C ARG A 164 1.06 -0.04 -18.59
N ASN A 165 1.71 -0.88 -17.80
CA ASN A 165 3.16 -1.02 -17.81
C ASN A 165 3.62 -2.23 -18.62
N VAL A 166 2.92 -3.36 -18.46
CA VAL A 166 3.38 -4.65 -18.97
C VAL A 166 2.24 -5.48 -19.56
N PHE A 167 2.60 -6.47 -20.33
CA PHE A 167 1.67 -7.48 -20.88
C PHE A 167 2.40 -8.80 -21.07
N VAL A 168 1.64 -9.88 -21.09
CA VAL A 168 2.15 -11.22 -21.43
C VAL A 168 1.90 -11.52 -22.90
N ALA A 169 2.89 -12.09 -23.54
CA ALA A 169 2.78 -12.60 -24.89
C ALA A 169 3.71 -13.80 -25.07
N GLN A 170 3.53 -14.51 -26.19
CA GLN A 170 4.42 -15.59 -26.59
C GLN A 170 5.86 -15.08 -26.71
N SER A 171 6.79 -15.76 -26.03
CA SER A 171 8.21 -15.44 -26.10
C SER A 171 8.81 -15.85 -27.44
N GLY A 172 9.68 -15.01 -28.02
CA GLY A 172 10.50 -15.37 -29.16
C GLY A 172 11.72 -16.25 -28.82
N LEU A 173 11.96 -16.52 -27.53
CA LEU A 173 13.10 -17.34 -27.11
C LEU A 173 12.74 -18.82 -27.21
N ALA A 174 13.61 -19.63 -27.76
CA ALA A 174 13.42 -21.07 -27.88
C ALA A 174 13.29 -21.70 -26.48
N GLY A 175 12.22 -22.47 -26.27
CA GLY A 175 11.93 -23.14 -24.99
C GLY A 175 11.21 -22.27 -23.94
N ALA A 176 11.13 -20.96 -24.12
CA ALA A 176 10.29 -20.10 -23.30
C ALA A 176 8.87 -20.04 -23.89
N GLN A 177 7.88 -20.33 -23.08
CA GLN A 177 6.47 -20.31 -23.52
C GLN A 177 5.93 -18.90 -23.62
N GLU A 178 5.78 -18.22 -22.55
CA GLU A 178 5.28 -16.85 -22.44
C GLU A 178 6.33 -15.96 -21.77
N GLY A 179 6.31 -14.69 -22.11
CA GLY A 179 7.18 -13.68 -21.54
C GLY A 179 6.42 -12.43 -21.13
N LEU A 180 7.01 -11.69 -20.22
CA LEU A 180 6.52 -10.38 -19.80
C LEU A 180 7.18 -9.30 -20.64
N PHE A 181 6.38 -8.48 -21.28
CA PHE A 181 6.83 -7.43 -22.16
C PHE A 181 6.37 -6.05 -21.68
N ALA A 182 7.22 -5.04 -21.88
CA ALA A 182 6.87 -3.67 -21.57
C ALA A 182 5.92 -3.10 -22.64
N ARG A 183 4.86 -2.41 -22.20
CA ARG A 183 3.94 -1.66 -23.08
C ARG A 183 4.46 -0.27 -23.42
N ARG A 184 5.39 0.25 -22.64
CA ARG A 184 5.95 1.60 -22.75
C ARG A 184 7.39 1.63 -22.25
N SER A 185 8.08 2.73 -22.45
CA SER A 185 9.37 2.97 -21.80
C SER A 185 9.19 2.98 -20.29
N LEU A 186 10.08 2.29 -19.61
CA LEU A 186 10.09 2.13 -18.15
C LEU A 186 11.37 2.75 -17.58
N GLU A 187 11.25 3.39 -16.43
CA GLU A 187 12.39 3.95 -15.71
C GLU A 187 13.12 2.86 -14.92
N ILE A 188 14.42 3.07 -14.70
CA ILE A 188 15.21 2.18 -13.82
C ILE A 188 14.61 2.21 -12.41
N HIS A 189 14.45 1.04 -11.80
CA HIS A 189 13.82 0.87 -10.48
C HIS A 189 12.34 1.25 -10.38
N GLN A 190 11.67 1.48 -11.51
CA GLN A 190 10.22 1.63 -11.52
C GLN A 190 9.56 0.32 -11.11
N VAL A 191 8.61 0.37 -10.17
CA VAL A 191 7.71 -0.76 -9.91
C VAL A 191 6.81 -0.91 -11.13
N ILE A 192 6.78 -2.08 -11.74
CA ILE A 192 6.03 -2.35 -12.98
C ILE A 192 4.80 -3.22 -12.77
N ALA A 193 4.84 -4.07 -11.77
CA ALA A 193 3.78 -4.97 -11.35
C ALA A 193 3.96 -5.35 -9.89
N PHE A 194 2.92 -5.88 -9.29
CA PHE A 194 2.97 -6.43 -7.94
C PHE A 194 2.84 -7.95 -8.00
N TYR A 195 3.68 -8.62 -7.27
CA TYR A 195 3.60 -10.06 -7.16
C TYR A 195 2.39 -10.43 -6.29
N ASN A 196 1.40 -11.06 -6.91
CA ASN A 196 0.19 -11.52 -6.26
C ASN A 196 0.31 -12.99 -5.90
N GLY A 197 0.07 -13.29 -4.63
CA GLY A 197 0.07 -14.66 -4.11
C GLY A 197 -0.60 -14.70 -2.74
N GLU A 198 -0.75 -15.88 -2.19
CA GLU A 198 -1.20 -16.03 -0.83
C GLU A 198 -0.04 -15.93 0.15
N LYS A 199 -0.24 -15.18 1.22
CA LYS A 199 0.72 -15.09 2.32
C LYS A 199 0.59 -16.36 3.17
N VAL A 200 1.62 -17.19 3.15
CA VAL A 200 1.68 -18.45 3.90
C VAL A 200 2.51 -18.25 5.16
N ARG A 201 1.93 -18.55 6.32
CA ARG A 201 2.63 -18.43 7.61
C ARG A 201 3.42 -19.69 7.94
N PRO A 202 4.55 -19.58 8.65
CA PRO A 202 5.30 -20.75 9.12
C PRO A 202 4.44 -21.70 9.95
N GLY A 203 4.58 -22.99 9.72
CA GLY A 203 3.84 -24.04 10.44
C GLY A 203 2.40 -24.25 10.01
N GLN A 204 1.95 -23.57 8.96
CA GLN A 204 0.66 -23.82 8.36
C GLN A 204 0.75 -25.03 7.44
N ALA A 205 -0.13 -26.02 7.63
CA ALA A 205 -0.19 -27.19 6.75
C ALA A 205 -0.51 -26.71 5.32
N GLN A 206 0.41 -26.96 4.41
CA GLN A 206 0.24 -26.72 2.98
C GLN A 206 -0.30 -28.00 2.36
N SER A 207 -1.19 -27.87 1.37
CA SER A 207 -1.53 -29.02 0.55
C SER A 207 -0.33 -29.37 -0.33
N ASP A 208 -0.22 -30.64 -0.75
CA ASP A 208 0.88 -31.15 -1.58
C ASP A 208 1.14 -30.33 -2.86
N SER A 209 0.14 -29.54 -3.30
CA SER A 209 0.25 -28.65 -4.44
C SER A 209 1.10 -27.38 -4.20
N TRP A 210 1.54 -27.15 -2.96
CA TRP A 210 2.31 -25.96 -2.57
C TRP A 210 3.81 -26.27 -2.33
N ASP A 211 4.19 -27.54 -2.26
CA ASP A 211 5.50 -27.91 -1.71
C ASP A 211 6.69 -27.65 -2.66
N ASP A 212 6.50 -27.72 -3.98
CA ASP A 212 7.60 -27.53 -4.95
C ASP A 212 7.26 -26.42 -5.96
N ASN A 213 7.25 -25.18 -5.47
CA ASN A 213 6.89 -24.05 -6.28
C ASN A 213 8.08 -23.09 -6.48
N SER A 214 8.63 -23.07 -7.68
CA SER A 214 9.71 -22.15 -8.05
C SER A 214 9.31 -20.66 -8.07
N TYR A 215 8.02 -20.38 -7.94
CA TYR A 215 7.48 -19.01 -7.86
C TYR A 215 7.29 -18.52 -6.42
N LYS A 216 7.67 -19.31 -5.43
CA LYS A 216 7.59 -18.94 -4.02
C LYS A 216 8.57 -17.82 -3.70
N ILE A 217 8.07 -16.73 -3.15
CA ILE A 217 8.90 -15.60 -2.69
C ILE A 217 8.94 -15.60 -1.17
N PHE A 218 10.15 -15.65 -0.63
CA PHE A 218 10.39 -15.42 0.78
C PHE A 218 10.66 -13.94 1.02
N ASP A 219 9.90 -13.34 1.92
CA ASP A 219 10.19 -11.98 2.37
C ASP A 219 11.23 -12.04 3.50
N PRO A 220 12.46 -11.57 3.28
CA PRO A 220 13.51 -11.60 4.31
C PRO A 220 13.16 -10.73 5.53
N SER A 221 12.32 -9.71 5.35
CA SER A 221 11.89 -8.82 6.44
C SER A 221 10.80 -9.47 7.31
N ASP A 222 10.13 -10.48 6.78
CA ASP A 222 9.04 -11.21 7.43
C ASP A 222 9.47 -12.63 7.88
N PHE A 223 10.76 -12.97 7.70
CA PHE A 223 11.29 -14.26 8.16
C PHE A 223 11.42 -14.28 9.70
N PRO A 224 10.85 -15.25 10.41
CA PRO A 224 10.24 -16.49 9.90
C PRO A 224 8.73 -16.42 9.63
N LEU A 225 8.15 -15.26 9.45
CA LEU A 225 6.70 -15.00 9.54
C LEU A 225 5.90 -15.32 8.28
N GLY A 226 6.52 -15.58 7.13
CA GLY A 226 5.76 -15.99 5.97
C GLY A 226 6.48 -15.94 4.64
N SER A 227 5.84 -16.53 3.66
CA SER A 227 6.18 -16.45 2.24
C SER A 227 4.94 -16.09 1.43
N ILE A 228 5.14 -15.49 0.28
CA ILE A 228 4.08 -15.36 -0.73
C ILE A 228 4.24 -16.55 -1.67
N ASP A 229 3.18 -17.32 -1.81
CA ASP A 229 3.19 -18.52 -2.63
C ASP A 229 2.08 -18.46 -3.68
N ILE A 230 2.32 -19.11 -4.81
CA ILE A 230 1.34 -19.26 -5.89
C ILE A 230 1.11 -20.74 -6.08
N PRO A 231 -0.11 -21.24 -5.86
CA PRO A 231 -0.41 -22.65 -6.04
C PRO A 231 -0.13 -23.08 -7.48
N SER A 232 0.35 -24.32 -7.67
CA SER A 232 0.77 -24.87 -8.97
C SER A 232 -0.31 -24.76 -10.05
N TRP A 233 -1.58 -24.93 -9.68
CA TRP A 233 -2.71 -24.78 -10.60
C TRP A 233 -2.97 -23.32 -11.04
N ALA A 234 -2.48 -22.34 -10.27
CA ALA A 234 -2.63 -20.92 -10.55
C ALA A 234 -1.40 -20.34 -11.28
N GLN A 235 -0.27 -21.05 -11.31
CA GLN A 235 0.99 -20.56 -11.83
C GLN A 235 0.94 -20.07 -13.28
N VAL A 236 0.08 -20.67 -14.10
CA VAL A 236 -0.08 -20.29 -15.52
C VAL A 236 -0.90 -18.98 -15.68
N ASN A 237 -1.69 -18.59 -14.68
CA ASN A 237 -2.65 -17.50 -14.78
C ASN A 237 -2.38 -16.33 -13.81
N VAL A 238 -1.51 -16.52 -12.82
CA VAL A 238 -1.38 -15.61 -11.68
C VAL A 238 -0.20 -14.64 -11.83
N MET A 239 0.81 -14.99 -12.63
CA MET A 239 1.97 -14.11 -12.76
C MET A 239 1.62 -12.69 -13.20
N LEU A 240 0.44 -12.49 -13.82
CA LEU A 240 0.11 -11.21 -14.44
C LEU A 240 -1.38 -10.84 -14.39
N GLY A 241 -2.22 -11.55 -13.65
CA GLY A 241 -3.65 -11.23 -13.62
C GLY A 241 -4.34 -11.36 -14.98
N ILE A 242 -3.73 -12.05 -15.95
CA ILE A 242 -4.24 -12.17 -17.32
C ILE A 242 -4.93 -13.51 -17.48
N LYS A 243 -6.19 -13.44 -17.84
CA LYS A 243 -6.96 -14.56 -18.39
C LYS A 243 -6.67 -14.70 -19.88
N LYS A 244 -6.49 -15.93 -20.34
CA LYS A 244 -6.89 -16.25 -21.72
C LYS A 244 -8.38 -16.20 -21.85
#